data_9acb07da02e61660c6fa52df8534701c
#
_entry.id   9acb07da02e61660c6fa52df8534701c
#
_cell.length_a   1.000
_cell.length_b   1.000
_cell.length_c   1.000
_cell.angle_alpha   90.00
_cell.angle_beta   90.00
_cell.angle_gamma   90.00
#
_symmetry.space_group_name_H-M   'P 1'
#
loop_
_entity.id
_entity.type
_entity.pdbx_description
1 polymer ?
#
loop_
_entity_poly.entity_id
_entity_poly.type
_entity_poly.pdbx_seq_one_letter_code
_entity_poly.pdbx_strand_id
1 'polypeptide(L)'
;MRKSILSTLVLAGIVSAPAMATNVETFMGGGVGYQLDNFKGDAKMHSEDASYQIRGGVIVDNHHRLMATYGYKKDKFNIASDEAPIKAKHKQDLYLVSYDYLVPATSNINLFAGASMGAAHNKLTAKQLEQSGKLSSTDFVWGGQLGAMVQLTDNISSDFTYRYLDQNFQTGGVRLKGTEQIVWSVDYKF
;
A
#
# COMPACT_ATOMS: atom_id res chain seq x y z
N MET A 1 27.88 -2.64 13.59
CA MET A 1 26.89 -3.51 14.22
C MET A 1 25.91 -2.63 15.02
N ARG A 2 24.73 -2.31 14.48
CA ARG A 2 23.55 -1.72 15.17
C ARG A 2 22.46 -1.45 14.12
N LYS A 3 21.81 -2.50 13.62
CA LYS A 3 20.62 -2.40 12.74
C LYS A 3 19.71 -3.60 13.03
N SER A 4 19.02 -3.63 14.15
CA SER A 4 18.03 -4.72 14.38
C SER A 4 17.09 -4.48 15.56
N ILE A 5 16.62 -3.25 15.83
CA ILE A 5 15.67 -3.03 16.95
C ILE A 5 14.37 -2.32 16.52
N LEU A 6 14.24 -1.91 15.26
CA LEU A 6 13.05 -1.13 14.85
C LEU A 6 11.87 -1.95 14.33
N SER A 7 12.03 -3.26 14.15
CA SER A 7 11.00 -4.11 13.50
C SER A 7 9.96 -4.71 14.46
N THR A 8 10.15 -4.62 15.77
CA THR A 8 9.31 -5.36 16.74
C THR A 8 8.28 -4.48 17.45
N LEU A 9 8.30 -3.17 17.25
CA LEU A 9 7.48 -2.25 18.06
C LEU A 9 6.11 -1.90 17.43
N VAL A 10 5.87 -2.26 16.17
CA VAL A 10 4.65 -1.84 15.45
C VAL A 10 3.45 -2.76 15.72
N LEU A 11 3.68 -4.02 16.09
CA LEU A 11 2.58 -4.98 16.33
C LEU A 11 1.97 -4.93 17.72
N ALA A 12 2.64 -4.36 18.71
CA ALA A 12 2.18 -4.35 20.10
C ALA A 12 1.21 -3.20 20.44
N GLY A 13 1.09 -2.19 19.58
CA GLY A 13 0.26 -0.99 19.83
C GLY A 13 -1.23 -1.13 19.49
N ILE A 14 -1.63 -2.19 18.80
CA ILE A 14 -3.03 -2.34 18.31
C ILE A 14 -3.95 -2.97 19.37
N VAL A 15 -3.42 -3.55 20.44
CA VAL A 15 -4.21 -4.34 21.42
C VAL A 15 -4.74 -3.52 22.59
N SER A 16 -4.35 -2.26 22.76
CA SER A 16 -4.97 -1.39 23.76
C SER A 16 -6.19 -0.66 23.17
N ALA A 17 -7.26 -1.40 22.88
CA ALA A 17 -8.56 -0.79 22.60
C ALA A 17 -9.02 0.02 23.82
N PRO A 18 -9.52 1.25 23.64
CA PRO A 18 -10.07 2.02 24.74
C PRO A 18 -11.21 1.22 25.39
N ALA A 19 -11.21 1.16 26.72
CA ALA A 19 -12.15 0.39 27.54
C ALA A 19 -13.63 0.85 27.42
N MET A 20 -14.00 1.59 26.38
CA MET A 20 -15.33 2.08 26.09
C MET A 20 -15.94 1.55 24.78
N ALA A 21 -15.19 0.80 23.97
CA ALA A 21 -15.75 0.21 22.76
C ALA A 21 -16.63 -0.99 23.12
N THR A 22 -17.89 -0.98 22.68
CA THR A 22 -18.86 -2.05 22.94
C THR A 22 -18.64 -3.28 22.06
N ASN A 23 -18.05 -3.06 20.89
CA ASN A 23 -17.75 -4.13 19.91
C ASN A 23 -16.41 -3.87 19.23
N VAL A 24 -15.46 -4.81 19.34
CA VAL A 24 -14.16 -4.77 18.68
C VAL A 24 -13.94 -6.06 17.94
N GLU A 25 -13.89 -5.99 16.63
CA GLU A 25 -13.59 -7.11 15.75
C GLU A 25 -12.15 -6.98 15.22
N THR A 26 -11.35 -8.03 15.35
CA THR A 26 -10.02 -8.09 14.74
C THR A 26 -10.11 -8.79 13.39
N PHE A 27 -9.29 -8.38 12.45
CA PHE A 27 -9.24 -9.01 11.13
C PHE A 27 -7.82 -9.11 10.59
N MET A 28 -7.62 -10.07 9.70
CA MET A 28 -6.41 -10.23 8.89
C MET A 28 -6.78 -10.68 7.48
N GLY A 29 -6.08 -10.16 6.47
CA GLY A 29 -6.39 -10.50 5.11
C GLY A 29 -5.27 -10.20 4.13
N GLY A 30 -5.58 -10.46 2.87
CA GLY A 30 -4.68 -10.19 1.76
C GLY A 30 -5.42 -9.65 0.56
N GLY A 31 -4.69 -9.00 -0.33
CA GLY A 31 -5.27 -8.41 -1.52
C GLY A 31 -4.31 -8.35 -2.69
N VAL A 32 -4.89 -8.18 -3.85
CA VAL A 32 -4.20 -7.91 -5.11
C VAL A 32 -4.69 -6.57 -5.64
N GLY A 33 -3.80 -5.81 -6.22
CA GLY A 33 -4.13 -4.49 -6.72
C GLY A 33 -3.44 -4.17 -8.03
N TYR A 34 -3.94 -3.13 -8.65
CA TYR A 34 -3.37 -2.48 -9.81
C TYR A 34 -2.92 -1.08 -9.39
N GLN A 35 -1.67 -0.76 -9.69
CA GLN A 35 -1.07 0.50 -9.29
C GLN A 35 -0.64 1.30 -10.51
N LEU A 36 -1.07 2.56 -10.54
CA LEU A 36 -0.72 3.56 -11.53
C LEU A 36 0.22 4.58 -10.88
N ASP A 37 1.43 4.68 -11.38
CA ASP A 37 2.40 5.66 -10.91
C ASP A 37 2.48 6.83 -11.90
N ASN A 38 2.16 8.03 -11.42
CA ASN A 38 2.17 9.27 -12.19
C ASN A 38 3.54 9.95 -12.09
N PHE A 39 4.41 9.74 -13.08
CA PHE A 39 5.70 10.40 -13.20
C PHE A 39 5.57 11.74 -13.97
N LYS A 40 6.08 12.83 -13.42
CA LYS A 40 6.32 14.09 -14.14
C LYS A 40 7.80 14.21 -14.50
N GLY A 41 8.10 14.10 -15.77
CA GLY A 41 9.38 14.33 -16.42
C GLY A 41 9.14 14.52 -17.91
N ASP A 42 10.16 14.85 -18.72
CA ASP A 42 10.05 15.06 -20.17
C ASP A 42 9.54 13.83 -20.95
N ALA A 43 9.50 12.66 -20.33
CA ALA A 43 8.81 11.46 -20.83
C ALA A 43 7.70 11.07 -19.84
N LYS A 44 6.44 11.08 -20.30
CA LYS A 44 5.31 10.53 -19.55
C LYS A 44 5.48 9.00 -19.48
N MET A 45 6.13 8.50 -18.44
CA MET A 45 6.19 7.07 -18.16
C MET A 45 5.00 6.70 -17.25
N HIS A 46 4.14 5.83 -17.75
CA HIS A 46 3.12 5.16 -16.94
C HIS A 46 3.66 3.77 -16.65
N SER A 47 3.79 3.45 -15.37
CA SER A 47 4.09 2.09 -14.94
C SER A 47 2.80 1.48 -14.40
N GLU A 48 2.35 0.42 -15.07
CA GLU A 48 1.14 -0.30 -14.76
C GLU A 48 1.52 -1.71 -14.33
N ASP A 49 1.42 -2.02 -13.04
CA ASP A 49 1.81 -3.33 -12.54
C ASP A 49 0.93 -3.83 -11.39
N ALA A 50 0.86 -5.16 -11.28
CA ALA A 50 0.20 -5.82 -10.18
C ALA A 50 0.94 -5.59 -8.86
N SER A 51 0.18 -5.25 -7.82
CA SER A 51 0.66 -5.16 -6.44
C SER A 51 -0.03 -6.21 -5.57
N TYR A 52 0.70 -6.68 -4.57
CA TYR A 52 0.19 -7.63 -3.58
C TYR A 52 0.26 -6.98 -2.21
N GLN A 53 -0.72 -7.25 -1.36
CA GLN A 53 -0.71 -6.73 0.00
C GLN A 53 -1.20 -7.76 1.01
N ILE A 54 -0.66 -7.66 2.22
CA ILE A 54 -1.22 -8.25 3.42
C ILE A 54 -1.64 -7.12 4.35
N ARG A 55 -2.73 -7.32 5.07
CA ARG A 55 -3.27 -6.31 5.96
C ARG A 55 -3.90 -6.93 7.19
N GLY A 56 -3.99 -6.16 8.26
CA GLY A 56 -4.67 -6.57 9.48
C GLY A 56 -4.99 -5.36 10.33
N GLY A 57 -5.99 -5.50 11.16
CA GLY A 57 -6.46 -4.38 11.96
C GLY A 57 -7.61 -4.71 12.88
N VAL A 58 -8.29 -3.66 13.29
CA VAL A 58 -9.46 -3.72 14.15
C VAL A 58 -10.59 -2.87 13.59
N ILE A 59 -11.82 -3.35 13.79
CA ILE A 59 -13.04 -2.59 13.52
C ILE A 59 -13.70 -2.36 14.90
N VAL A 60 -13.96 -1.10 15.21
CA VAL A 60 -14.56 -0.68 16.49
C VAL A 60 -15.95 -0.15 16.21
N ASP A 61 -16.94 -0.66 16.95
CA ASP A 61 -18.35 -0.27 16.87
C ASP A 61 -18.93 -0.31 15.44
N ASN A 62 -18.40 -1.17 14.59
CA ASN A 62 -18.77 -1.34 13.16
C ASN A 62 -18.56 -0.10 12.27
N HIS A 63 -18.00 0.98 12.82
CA HIS A 63 -17.84 2.25 12.11
C HIS A 63 -16.38 2.70 11.95
N HIS A 64 -15.51 2.31 12.86
CA HIS A 64 -14.12 2.79 12.89
C HIS A 64 -13.16 1.64 12.57
N ARG A 65 -12.47 1.70 11.45
CA ARG A 65 -11.47 0.70 11.07
C ARG A 65 -10.07 1.30 11.15
N LEU A 66 -9.22 0.70 11.98
CA LEU A 66 -7.78 0.97 12.02
C LEU A 66 -7.03 -0.22 11.44
N MET A 67 -6.15 0.03 10.48
CA MET A 67 -5.54 -1.03 9.69
C MET A 67 -4.07 -0.75 9.42
N ALA A 68 -3.22 -1.78 9.53
CA ALA A 68 -1.85 -1.79 9.03
C ALA A 68 -1.80 -2.60 7.73
N THR A 69 -1.07 -2.10 6.72
CA THR A 69 -0.92 -2.75 5.42
C THR A 69 0.56 -2.81 5.05
N TYR A 70 1.02 -3.99 4.61
CA TYR A 70 2.27 -4.16 3.89
C TYR A 70 1.97 -4.49 2.43
N GLY A 71 2.44 -3.65 1.53
CA GLY A 71 2.31 -3.81 0.09
C GLY A 71 3.65 -4.13 -0.57
N TYR A 72 3.63 -4.96 -1.59
CA TYR A 72 4.79 -5.32 -2.40
C TYR A 72 4.48 -5.20 -3.89
N LYS A 73 5.37 -4.49 -4.62
CA LYS A 73 5.31 -4.35 -6.08
C LYS A 73 6.68 -4.61 -6.68
N LYS A 74 6.70 -5.22 -7.87
CA LYS A 74 7.95 -5.52 -8.58
C LYS A 74 7.75 -5.35 -10.08
N ASP A 75 8.40 -4.36 -10.63
CA ASP A 75 8.36 -3.99 -12.04
C ASP A 75 9.66 -4.35 -12.75
N LYS A 76 9.56 -4.67 -14.03
CA LYS A 76 10.70 -4.90 -14.92
C LYS A 76 10.51 -4.05 -16.17
N PHE A 77 11.44 -3.15 -16.42
CA PHE A 77 11.46 -2.33 -17.62
C PHE A 77 12.62 -2.72 -18.51
N ASN A 78 12.36 -2.79 -19.82
CA ASN A 78 13.41 -2.85 -20.82
C ASN A 78 13.45 -1.48 -21.51
N ILE A 79 14.53 -0.73 -21.26
CA ILE A 79 14.76 0.56 -21.93
C ILE A 79 15.54 0.26 -23.20
N ALA A 80 14.94 0.54 -24.35
CA ALA A 80 15.63 0.44 -25.63
C ALA A 80 16.72 1.54 -25.70
N SER A 81 17.97 1.15 -25.86
CA SER A 81 19.12 2.02 -26.13
C SER A 81 19.84 1.52 -27.35
N ASP A 82 20.38 2.42 -28.19
CA ASP A 82 21.05 2.09 -29.46
C ASP A 82 22.28 1.19 -29.26
N GLU A 83 22.87 1.12 -28.07
CA GLU A 83 24.08 0.31 -27.84
C GLU A 83 23.80 -1.05 -27.18
N ALA A 84 22.79 -1.18 -26.32
CA ALA A 84 22.31 -2.45 -25.75
C ALA A 84 21.07 -2.22 -24.87
N PRO A 85 20.11 -3.16 -24.80
CA PRO A 85 18.92 -3.00 -23.96
C PRO A 85 19.29 -2.95 -22.48
N ILE A 86 18.95 -1.84 -21.81
CA ILE A 86 19.13 -1.67 -20.37
C ILE A 86 17.98 -2.35 -19.65
N LYS A 87 18.28 -3.37 -18.84
CA LYS A 87 17.29 -4.02 -17.98
C LYS A 87 17.23 -3.30 -16.64
N ALA A 88 16.17 -2.54 -16.43
CA ALA A 88 15.88 -1.92 -15.14
C ALA A 88 14.84 -2.74 -14.37
N LYS A 89 15.05 -2.86 -13.06
CA LYS A 89 14.15 -3.55 -12.14
C LYS A 89 13.83 -2.61 -10.98
N HIS A 90 12.56 -2.31 -10.81
CA HIS A 90 12.04 -1.54 -9.69
C HIS A 90 11.33 -2.48 -8.71
N LYS A 91 11.61 -2.32 -7.41
CA LYS A 91 10.91 -2.98 -6.31
C LYS A 91 10.44 -1.92 -5.35
N GLN A 92 9.21 -2.02 -4.91
CA GLN A 92 8.63 -1.15 -3.90
C GLN A 92 8.07 -2.00 -2.76
N ASP A 93 8.49 -1.68 -1.54
CA ASP A 93 7.91 -2.16 -0.30
C ASP A 93 7.14 -0.99 0.32
N LEU A 94 5.84 -1.15 0.56
CA LEU A 94 4.93 -0.11 1.05
C LEU A 94 4.41 -0.50 2.44
N TYR A 95 4.59 0.36 3.42
CA TYR A 95 4.10 0.20 4.79
C TYR A 95 3.12 1.32 5.10
N LEU A 96 1.87 0.99 5.39
CA LEU A 96 0.82 1.97 5.67
C LEU A 96 0.12 1.67 6.99
N VAL A 97 -0.28 2.75 7.66
CA VAL A 97 -1.32 2.76 8.67
C VAL A 97 -2.49 3.57 8.10
N SER A 98 -3.69 3.02 8.20
CA SER A 98 -4.90 3.62 7.64
C SER A 98 -5.99 3.67 8.70
N TYR A 99 -6.76 4.76 8.66
CA TYR A 99 -8.01 4.89 9.39
C TYR A 99 -9.14 5.11 8.41
N ASP A 100 -10.22 4.33 8.53
CA ASP A 100 -11.41 4.43 7.71
C ASP A 100 -12.65 4.60 8.59
N TYR A 101 -13.58 5.41 8.12
CA TYR A 101 -14.93 5.46 8.66
C TYR A 101 -15.87 4.66 7.75
N LEU A 102 -16.57 3.69 8.34
CA LEU A 102 -17.49 2.79 7.66
C LEU A 102 -18.91 3.28 7.82
N VAL A 103 -19.66 3.33 6.71
CA VAL A 103 -21.07 3.72 6.66
C VAL A 103 -21.87 2.54 6.11
N PRO A 104 -22.79 1.94 6.88
CA PRO A 104 -23.64 0.88 6.39
C PRO A 104 -24.53 1.38 5.24
N ALA A 105 -24.39 0.80 4.05
CA ALA A 105 -25.25 1.07 2.91
C ALA A 105 -26.39 0.07 2.81
N THR A 106 -26.13 -1.19 3.16
CA THR A 106 -27.11 -2.27 3.29
C THR A 106 -26.72 -3.16 4.49
N SER A 107 -27.49 -4.23 4.75
CA SER A 107 -27.15 -5.20 5.79
C SER A 107 -25.78 -5.87 5.58
N ASN A 108 -25.32 -5.97 4.33
CA ASN A 108 -24.10 -6.71 3.99
C ASN A 108 -23.03 -5.82 3.32
N ILE A 109 -23.32 -4.55 3.05
CA ILE A 109 -22.40 -3.65 2.36
C ILE A 109 -22.16 -2.42 3.21
N ASN A 110 -20.89 -2.15 3.50
CA ASN A 110 -20.42 -0.91 4.11
C ASN A 110 -19.60 -0.14 3.08
N LEU A 111 -19.93 1.12 2.88
CA LEU A 111 -19.06 2.06 2.19
C LEU A 111 -18.05 2.61 3.21
N PHE A 112 -16.85 2.93 2.75
CA PHE A 112 -15.87 3.55 3.62
C PHE A 112 -15.09 4.65 2.91
N ALA A 113 -14.64 5.59 3.72
CA ALA A 113 -13.67 6.61 3.31
C ALA A 113 -12.69 6.83 4.46
N GLY A 114 -11.43 7.09 4.13
CA GLY A 114 -10.41 7.23 5.14
C GLY A 114 -9.12 7.85 4.64
N ALA A 115 -8.15 7.90 5.55
CA ALA A 115 -6.81 8.40 5.29
C ALA A 115 -5.77 7.32 5.59
N SER A 116 -4.66 7.38 4.85
CA SER A 116 -3.51 6.49 5.00
C SER A 116 -2.23 7.30 5.09
N MET A 117 -1.30 6.83 5.90
CA MET A 117 0.06 7.38 5.97
C MET A 117 1.07 6.25 6.19
N GLY A 118 2.32 6.49 5.77
CA GLY A 118 3.33 5.47 5.93
C GLY A 118 4.65 5.76 5.23
N ALA A 119 5.33 4.69 4.81
CA ALA A 119 6.61 4.77 4.13
C ALA A 119 6.64 3.84 2.92
N ALA A 120 7.15 4.35 1.80
CA ALA A 120 7.46 3.58 0.61
C ALA A 120 8.98 3.41 0.50
N HIS A 121 9.45 2.18 0.50
CA HIS A 121 10.84 1.84 0.28
C HIS A 121 11.04 1.38 -1.15
N ASN A 122 11.69 2.23 -1.95
CA ASN A 122 11.93 2.02 -3.37
C ASN A 122 13.37 1.51 -3.61
N LYS A 123 13.52 0.46 -4.41
CA LYS A 123 14.81 -0.06 -4.88
C LYS A 123 14.84 -0.13 -6.37
N LEU A 124 15.68 0.67 -7.00
CA LEU A 124 15.95 0.64 -8.43
C LEU A 124 17.28 -0.09 -8.67
N THR A 125 17.27 -1.10 -9.53
CA THR A 125 18.46 -1.80 -9.97
C THR A 125 18.56 -1.70 -11.48
N ALA A 126 19.55 -1.00 -12.00
CA ALA A 126 19.87 -0.95 -13.43
C ALA A 126 21.06 -1.86 -13.70
N LYS A 127 20.95 -2.70 -14.74
CA LYS A 127 22.04 -3.55 -15.24
C LYS A 127 22.31 -3.21 -16.69
N GLN A 128 23.52 -2.72 -16.98
CA GLN A 128 24.04 -2.51 -18.33
C GLN A 128 25.38 -3.24 -18.42
N LEU A 129 25.46 -4.25 -19.31
CA LEU A 129 26.62 -5.13 -19.53
C LEU A 129 27.17 -5.70 -18.20
N GLU A 130 28.26 -5.26 -17.67
CA GLU A 130 28.84 -5.78 -16.40
C GLU A 130 28.71 -4.81 -15.21
N GLN A 131 28.14 -3.63 -15.40
CA GLN A 131 27.96 -2.65 -14.33
C GLN A 131 26.54 -2.72 -13.75
N SER A 132 26.42 -2.87 -12.43
CA SER A 132 25.14 -2.82 -11.72
C SER A 132 25.12 -1.63 -10.77
N GLY A 133 24.24 -0.66 -11.03
CA GLY A 133 23.91 0.42 -10.11
C GLY A 133 22.69 0.06 -9.25
N LYS A 134 22.77 0.26 -7.93
CA LYS A 134 21.65 0.11 -7.01
C LYS A 134 21.38 1.45 -6.33
N LEU A 135 20.16 1.96 -6.47
CA LEU A 135 19.66 3.12 -5.76
C LEU A 135 18.50 2.67 -4.87
N SER A 136 18.50 3.10 -3.61
CA SER A 136 17.39 2.87 -2.69
C SER A 136 17.00 4.17 -2.03
N SER A 137 15.70 4.43 -1.94
CA SER A 137 15.11 5.57 -1.22
C SER A 137 13.99 5.07 -0.33
N THR A 138 13.78 5.78 0.77
CA THR A 138 12.61 5.59 1.63
C THR A 138 11.92 6.94 1.76
N ASP A 139 10.66 6.98 1.32
CA ASP A 139 9.90 8.21 1.23
C ASP A 139 8.66 8.10 2.11
N PHE A 140 8.33 9.19 2.80
CA PHE A 140 7.06 9.30 3.50
C PHE A 140 5.92 9.42 2.49
N VAL A 141 4.83 8.69 2.70
CA VAL A 141 3.64 8.70 1.85
C VAL A 141 2.42 8.96 2.70
N TRP A 142 1.47 9.71 2.15
CA TRP A 142 0.18 9.95 2.79
C TRP A 142 -0.89 10.16 1.74
N GLY A 143 -2.15 9.93 2.10
CA GLY A 143 -3.23 10.12 1.15
C GLY A 143 -4.58 9.68 1.67
N GLY A 144 -5.52 9.55 0.74
CA GLY A 144 -6.89 9.14 1.03
C GLY A 144 -7.24 7.82 0.35
N GLN A 145 -8.25 7.18 0.91
CA GLN A 145 -8.83 5.98 0.31
C GLN A 145 -10.35 5.97 0.49
N LEU A 146 -11.02 5.31 -0.43
CA LEU A 146 -12.46 5.09 -0.39
C LEU A 146 -12.79 3.72 -1.01
N GLY A 147 -13.93 3.15 -0.65
CA GLY A 147 -14.29 1.86 -1.20
C GLY A 147 -15.57 1.28 -0.62
N ALA A 148 -15.77 0.00 -0.91
CA ALA A 148 -16.88 -0.78 -0.41
C ALA A 148 -16.38 -2.10 0.18
N MET A 149 -16.89 -2.44 1.34
CA MET A 149 -16.68 -3.71 2.02
C MET A 149 -17.98 -4.51 1.96
N VAL A 150 -17.90 -5.72 1.42
CA VAL A 150 -19.02 -6.66 1.31
C VAL A 150 -18.81 -7.79 2.29
N GLN A 151 -19.72 -7.97 3.24
CA GLN A 151 -19.73 -9.10 4.15
C GLN A 151 -20.24 -10.33 3.41
N LEU A 152 -19.39 -11.32 3.20
CA LEU A 152 -19.71 -12.56 2.49
C LEU A 152 -20.26 -13.62 3.45
N THR A 153 -19.69 -13.71 4.64
CA THR A 153 -20.13 -14.56 5.76
C THR A 153 -19.89 -13.81 7.06
N ASP A 154 -20.28 -14.36 8.20
CA ASP A 154 -20.04 -13.72 9.50
C ASP A 154 -18.55 -13.43 9.77
N ASN A 155 -17.65 -14.24 9.21
CA ASN A 155 -16.21 -14.13 9.41
C ASN A 155 -15.43 -13.67 8.16
N ILE A 156 -16.04 -13.61 6.97
CA ILE A 156 -15.32 -13.29 5.74
C ILE A 156 -15.93 -12.04 5.10
N SER A 157 -15.09 -11.07 4.82
CA SER A 157 -15.44 -9.89 4.05
C SER A 157 -14.53 -9.71 2.82
N SER A 158 -15.04 -9.06 1.81
CA SER A 158 -14.32 -8.67 0.60
C SER A 158 -14.36 -7.17 0.43
N ASP A 159 -13.22 -6.54 0.19
CA ASP A 159 -13.10 -5.10 0.01
C ASP A 159 -12.69 -4.75 -1.41
N PHE A 160 -13.28 -3.69 -1.94
CA PHE A 160 -12.82 -3.01 -3.13
C PHE A 160 -12.42 -1.59 -2.75
N THR A 161 -11.14 -1.26 -2.89
CA THR A 161 -10.54 0.00 -2.42
C THR A 161 -9.90 0.77 -3.56
N TYR A 162 -10.24 2.04 -3.72
CA TYR A 162 -9.46 3.02 -4.45
C TYR A 162 -8.66 3.85 -3.46
N ARG A 163 -7.35 3.98 -3.70
CA ARG A 163 -6.41 4.72 -2.85
C ARG A 163 -5.56 5.66 -3.68
N TYR A 164 -5.43 6.88 -3.21
CA TYR A 164 -4.47 7.85 -3.73
C TYR A 164 -3.44 8.17 -2.66
N LEU A 165 -2.15 8.05 -2.99
CA LEU A 165 -1.03 8.37 -2.11
C LEU A 165 -0.16 9.43 -2.75
N ASP A 166 0.09 10.52 -2.05
CA ASP A 166 1.10 11.52 -2.42
C ASP A 166 2.48 11.03 -1.96
N GLN A 167 3.45 11.12 -2.86
CA GLN A 167 4.84 10.73 -2.63
C GLN A 167 5.74 11.89 -3.07
N ASN A 168 6.55 12.42 -2.17
CA ASN A 168 7.55 13.43 -2.52
C ASN A 168 8.89 12.77 -2.90
N PHE A 169 8.88 11.89 -3.90
CA PHE A 169 10.11 11.31 -4.42
C PHE A 169 10.74 12.25 -5.45
N GLN A 170 11.99 12.68 -5.19
CA GLN A 170 12.77 13.48 -6.13
C GLN A 170 14.17 12.88 -6.26
N THR A 171 14.48 12.32 -7.42
CA THR A 171 15.81 11.79 -7.74
C THR A 171 16.14 12.06 -9.21
N GLY A 172 17.29 12.71 -9.48
CA GLY A 172 17.83 12.88 -10.83
C GLY A 172 16.94 13.68 -11.78
N GLY A 173 16.14 14.66 -11.31
CA GLY A 173 15.25 15.45 -12.16
C GLY A 173 13.88 14.82 -12.43
N VAL A 174 13.64 13.60 -11.96
CA VAL A 174 12.33 12.92 -12.05
C VAL A 174 11.58 13.10 -10.73
N ARG A 175 10.36 13.61 -10.79
CA ARG A 175 9.47 13.81 -9.63
C ARG A 175 8.26 12.88 -9.75
N LEU A 176 8.11 11.97 -8.81
CA LEU A 176 6.88 11.19 -8.63
C LEU A 176 5.87 12.05 -7.85
N LYS A 177 4.69 12.29 -8.40
CA LYS A 177 3.70 13.20 -7.82
C LYS A 177 2.59 12.49 -7.05
N GLY A 178 2.36 11.22 -7.30
CA GLY A 178 1.32 10.44 -6.63
C GLY A 178 1.16 9.06 -7.24
N THR A 179 0.67 8.16 -6.42
CA THR A 179 0.37 6.77 -6.78
C THR A 179 -1.12 6.54 -6.58
N GLU A 180 -1.77 6.04 -7.61
CA GLU A 180 -3.15 5.58 -7.57
C GLU A 180 -3.17 4.06 -7.49
N GLN A 181 -4.02 3.50 -6.64
CA GLN A 181 -4.16 2.06 -6.48
C GLN A 181 -5.65 1.68 -6.50
N ILE A 182 -5.95 0.63 -7.25
CA ILE A 182 -7.21 -0.09 -7.14
C ILE A 182 -6.87 -1.46 -6.57
N VAL A 183 -7.47 -1.80 -5.44
CA VAL A 183 -7.15 -3.02 -4.70
C VAL A 183 -8.42 -3.79 -4.39
N TRP A 184 -8.36 -5.09 -4.66
CA TRP A 184 -9.34 -6.07 -4.20
C TRP A 184 -8.70 -6.93 -3.10
N SER A 185 -9.39 -7.08 -1.98
CA SER A 185 -8.89 -7.81 -0.81
C SER A 185 -9.95 -8.71 -0.21
N VAL A 186 -9.51 -9.74 0.48
CA VAL A 186 -10.35 -10.62 1.30
C VAL A 186 -9.79 -10.67 2.71
N ASP A 187 -10.66 -10.50 3.70
CA ASP A 187 -10.31 -10.49 5.12
C ASP A 187 -11.07 -11.57 5.88
N TYR A 188 -10.40 -12.13 6.86
CA TYR A 188 -11.00 -13.01 7.86
C TYR A 188 -11.08 -12.26 9.19
N LYS A 189 -12.27 -12.25 9.81
CA LYS A 189 -12.57 -11.68 11.12
C LYS A 189 -12.55 -12.77 12.18
N PHE A 190 -11.97 -12.46 13.33
CA PHE A 190 -11.83 -13.37 14.47
C PHE A 190 -12.87 -13.10 15.53
#